data_a27c53229aa8433a6ae6e7b0010ddf48
#
_entry.id   a27c53229aa8433a6ae6e7b0010ddf48
#
_cell.length_a   1.000
_cell.length_b   1.000
_cell.length_c   1.000
_cell.angle_alpha   90.00
_cell.angle_beta   90.00
_cell.angle_gamma   90.00
#
_symmetry.space_group_name_H-M   'P 1'
#
loop_
_entity.id
_entity.type
_entity.pdbx_description
1 polymer ?
#
loop_
_entity_poly.entity_id
_entity_poly.type
_entity_poly.pdbx_seq_one_letter_code
_entity_poly.pdbx_strand_id
1 'polypeptide(L)'
;MSDIDVLVSEVGPRDGLQSINTIMSTSDKKKWIKAEAEAGVREIEVGSFVPPKLLPQMADTADIVKYAKSLPNLTVAALVPNFMGAKNAIDAGVDKMCLPLSVSETHSKANLRKTHDEVLEEIKQIAEYIKTLDKSERPEFEGNLSTAFGCTIEGKVSEKDVISLAAKMMELGCDEVGLSDTTGYANPTQIKRLIRLLKQEVGDNNLTSMHLHNTRGLGLANALASLEEGITTLDSSLGGIGGCPFAPGASGNIVTEDLVFMLDSMGLKTGIDIKALIEVNRMVKTCLPDEELYGFTVDSGLPKGYTEGGWGAN
;
A
#
# COMPACT_ATOMS: atom_id res chain seq x y z
N MET A 1 -0.45 17.32 8.83
CA MET A 1 -1.31 16.12 8.94
C MET A 1 -2.43 16.25 9.98
N SER A 2 -2.66 17.39 10.59
CA SER A 2 -3.64 17.59 11.69
C SER A 2 -5.12 17.55 11.27
N ASP A 3 -5.43 17.43 10.00
CA ASP A 3 -6.80 17.55 9.48
C ASP A 3 -7.42 16.24 8.97
N ILE A 4 -6.72 15.11 9.04
CA ILE A 4 -7.22 13.79 8.66
C ILE A 4 -7.14 12.81 9.83
N ASP A 5 -8.14 11.93 9.93
CA ASP A 5 -8.23 10.88 10.95
C ASP A 5 -7.58 9.58 10.42
N VAL A 6 -7.71 9.31 9.12
CA VAL A 6 -7.17 8.13 8.45
C VAL A 6 -6.46 8.55 7.16
N LEU A 7 -5.20 8.12 7.02
CA LEU A 7 -4.46 8.23 5.78
C LEU A 7 -4.85 7.06 4.86
N VAL A 8 -5.38 7.39 3.69
CA VAL A 8 -5.59 6.43 2.61
C VAL A 8 -4.37 6.54 1.69
N SER A 9 -3.56 5.48 1.69
CA SER A 9 -2.38 5.35 0.82
C SER A 9 -2.79 4.66 -0.47
N GLU A 10 -2.68 5.35 -1.59
CA GLU A 10 -3.06 4.82 -2.91
C GLU A 10 -1.92 4.01 -3.51
N VAL A 11 -2.16 2.72 -3.74
CA VAL A 11 -1.14 1.80 -4.29
C VAL A 11 -1.42 1.35 -5.72
N GLY A 12 -2.48 1.80 -6.34
CA GLY A 12 -2.87 1.43 -7.71
C GLY A 12 -1.79 1.72 -8.75
N PRO A 13 -1.12 2.88 -8.74
CA PRO A 13 -0.05 3.18 -9.68
C PRO A 13 1.17 2.24 -9.56
N ARG A 14 1.37 1.58 -8.41
CA ARG A 14 2.42 0.58 -8.22
C ARG A 14 1.84 -0.83 -8.22
N ASP A 15 1.14 -1.24 -7.16
CA ASP A 15 0.68 -2.61 -6.96
C ASP A 15 -0.35 -3.02 -8.01
N GLY A 16 -1.26 -2.10 -8.32
CA GLY A 16 -2.22 -2.27 -9.40
C GLY A 16 -1.55 -2.51 -10.73
N LEU A 17 -0.77 -1.56 -11.20
CA LEU A 17 -0.17 -1.61 -12.52
C LEU A 17 0.88 -2.70 -12.69
N GLN A 18 1.60 -3.09 -11.63
CA GLN A 18 2.58 -4.17 -11.73
C GLN A 18 1.94 -5.55 -11.94
N SER A 19 0.70 -5.73 -11.54
CA SER A 19 -0.01 -7.01 -11.56
C SER A 19 -0.76 -7.28 -12.87
N ILE A 20 -0.89 -6.27 -13.74
CA ILE A 20 -1.57 -6.38 -15.04
C ILE A 20 -0.57 -6.50 -16.19
N ASN A 21 -1.05 -6.99 -17.34
CA ASN A 21 -0.20 -7.10 -18.54
C ASN A 21 -0.08 -5.78 -19.31
N THR A 22 -1.06 -4.92 -19.19
CA THR A 22 -1.10 -3.62 -19.86
C THR A 22 0.00 -2.71 -19.31
N ILE A 23 0.80 -2.13 -20.20
CA ILE A 23 1.80 -1.11 -19.83
C ILE A 23 1.16 0.26 -20.05
N MET A 24 0.77 0.91 -18.96
CA MET A 24 0.25 2.27 -19.02
C MET A 24 1.37 3.25 -19.42
N SER A 25 1.06 4.20 -20.29
CA SER A 25 2.04 5.21 -20.70
C SER A 25 2.46 6.10 -19.53
N THR A 26 3.73 6.57 -19.51
CA THR A 26 4.22 7.54 -18.52
C THR A 26 3.34 8.79 -18.44
N SER A 27 2.80 9.24 -19.57
CA SER A 27 1.90 10.40 -19.64
C SER A 27 0.57 10.12 -18.92
N ASP A 28 0.02 8.92 -19.04
CA ASP A 28 -1.26 8.58 -18.40
C ASP A 28 -1.08 8.29 -16.90
N LYS A 29 0.04 7.67 -16.49
CA LYS A 29 0.41 7.58 -15.08
C LYS A 29 0.50 8.96 -14.41
N LYS A 30 1.16 9.92 -15.07
CA LYS A 30 1.27 11.29 -14.56
C LYS A 30 -0.09 11.97 -14.45
N LYS A 31 -1.00 11.75 -15.41
CA LYS A 31 -2.38 12.27 -15.33
C LYS A 31 -3.14 11.63 -14.15
N TRP A 32 -3.01 10.33 -13.97
CA TRP A 32 -3.66 9.61 -12.88
C TRP A 32 -3.19 10.14 -11.52
N ILE A 33 -1.89 10.10 -11.24
CA ILE A 33 -1.30 10.58 -9.98
C ILE A 33 -1.68 12.05 -9.69
N LYS A 34 -1.66 12.91 -10.73
CA LYS A 34 -2.08 14.29 -10.57
C LYS A 34 -3.55 14.42 -10.18
N ALA A 35 -4.42 13.67 -10.85
CA ALA A 35 -5.86 13.74 -10.60
C ALA A 35 -6.22 13.21 -9.18
N GLU A 36 -5.54 12.18 -8.69
CA GLU A 36 -5.69 11.71 -7.31
C GLU A 36 -5.20 12.72 -6.29
N ALA A 37 -4.02 13.32 -6.52
CA ALA A 37 -3.51 14.37 -5.65
C ALA A 37 -4.46 15.59 -5.60
N GLU A 38 -5.05 15.97 -6.74
CA GLU A 38 -6.07 17.02 -6.85
C GLU A 38 -7.39 16.62 -6.18
N ALA A 39 -7.74 15.33 -6.15
CA ALA A 39 -8.88 14.80 -5.39
C ALA A 39 -8.61 14.70 -3.88
N GLY A 40 -7.40 15.02 -3.42
CA GLY A 40 -7.06 15.08 -2.00
C GLY A 40 -6.31 13.87 -1.45
N VAL A 41 -5.91 12.91 -2.29
CA VAL A 41 -5.02 11.81 -1.88
C VAL A 41 -3.68 12.38 -1.45
N ARG A 42 -3.22 12.00 -0.24
CA ARG A 42 -2.03 12.58 0.40
C ARG A 42 -0.78 11.70 0.31
N GLU A 43 -0.94 10.42 0.03
CA GLU A 43 0.15 9.48 -0.17
C GLU A 43 -0.17 8.57 -1.34
N ILE A 44 0.79 8.42 -2.25
CA ILE A 44 0.70 7.53 -3.41
C ILE A 44 1.98 6.72 -3.54
N GLU A 45 1.86 5.41 -3.60
CA GLU A 45 2.95 4.53 -4.00
C GLU A 45 3.03 4.51 -5.54
N VAL A 46 3.91 5.35 -6.08
CA VAL A 46 3.91 5.73 -7.50
C VAL A 46 4.64 4.73 -8.42
N GLY A 47 5.34 3.75 -7.85
CA GLY A 47 6.06 2.77 -8.63
C GLY A 47 7.01 1.89 -7.81
N SER A 48 7.81 1.10 -8.51
CA SER A 48 8.75 0.16 -7.91
C SER A 48 10.11 0.23 -8.59
N PHE A 49 11.18 0.17 -7.79
CA PHE A 49 12.57 0.14 -8.26
C PHE A 49 13.08 -1.29 -8.53
N VAL A 50 12.17 -2.17 -8.93
CA VAL A 50 12.51 -3.49 -9.50
C VAL A 50 13.14 -3.28 -10.89
N PRO A 51 14.17 -4.07 -11.29
CA PRO A 51 14.77 -3.94 -12.60
C PRO A 51 13.75 -3.99 -13.75
N PRO A 52 13.77 -3.07 -14.73
CA PRO A 52 12.80 -2.99 -15.82
C PRO A 52 12.65 -4.26 -16.65
N LYS A 53 13.70 -5.08 -16.73
CA LYS A 53 13.67 -6.39 -17.42
C LYS A 53 12.72 -7.40 -16.73
N LEU A 54 12.51 -7.25 -15.43
CA LEU A 54 11.62 -8.12 -14.64
C LEU A 54 10.22 -7.53 -14.54
N LEU A 55 10.11 -6.19 -14.53
CA LEU A 55 8.86 -5.48 -14.34
C LEU A 55 8.79 -4.27 -15.31
N PRO A 56 8.50 -4.51 -16.60
CA PRO A 56 8.48 -3.44 -17.61
C PRO A 56 7.42 -2.37 -17.32
N GLN A 57 6.35 -2.71 -16.61
CA GLN A 57 5.31 -1.76 -16.19
C GLN A 57 5.86 -0.61 -15.31
N MET A 58 6.97 -0.86 -14.61
CA MET A 58 7.61 0.09 -13.68
C MET A 58 8.91 0.70 -14.23
N ALA A 59 9.18 0.56 -15.52
CA ALA A 59 10.43 1.02 -16.12
C ALA A 59 10.67 2.54 -15.99
N ASP A 60 9.63 3.31 -15.84
CA ASP A 60 9.59 4.77 -15.76
C ASP A 60 9.47 5.32 -14.34
N THR A 61 9.60 4.47 -13.30
CA THR A 61 9.38 4.86 -11.90
C THR A 61 10.16 6.10 -11.49
N ALA A 62 11.44 6.23 -11.85
CA ALA A 62 12.25 7.40 -11.50
C ALA A 62 11.71 8.71 -12.11
N ASP A 63 11.17 8.68 -13.33
CA ASP A 63 10.54 9.84 -13.98
C ASP A 63 9.19 10.16 -13.36
N ILE A 64 8.45 9.14 -12.92
CA ILE A 64 7.17 9.31 -12.22
C ILE A 64 7.42 9.92 -10.84
N VAL A 65 8.40 9.43 -10.07
CA VAL A 65 8.78 10.00 -8.76
C VAL A 65 9.11 11.49 -8.90
N LYS A 66 9.99 11.86 -9.83
CA LYS A 66 10.36 13.27 -10.06
C LYS A 66 9.16 14.15 -10.41
N TYR A 67 8.21 13.62 -11.18
CA TYR A 67 6.97 14.32 -11.48
C TYR A 67 6.08 14.46 -10.24
N ALA A 68 5.84 13.35 -9.52
CA ALA A 68 4.99 13.33 -8.34
C ALA A 68 5.50 14.28 -7.24
N LYS A 69 6.83 14.37 -7.06
CA LYS A 69 7.49 15.34 -6.15
C LYS A 69 7.24 16.80 -6.51
N SER A 70 6.79 17.13 -7.72
CA SER A 70 6.39 18.48 -8.09
C SER A 70 4.96 18.82 -7.68
N LEU A 71 4.16 17.85 -7.26
CA LEU A 71 2.78 18.05 -6.83
C LEU A 71 2.76 18.49 -5.34
N PRO A 72 1.92 19.47 -4.98
CA PRO A 72 1.85 19.95 -3.62
C PRO A 72 1.16 18.93 -2.69
N ASN A 73 1.60 18.86 -1.45
CA ASN A 73 0.97 18.09 -0.36
C ASN A 73 0.87 16.59 -0.62
N LEU A 74 1.74 16.03 -1.45
CA LEU A 74 1.79 14.62 -1.77
C LEU A 74 3.04 13.97 -1.18
N THR A 75 2.87 12.94 -0.37
CA THR A 75 3.92 12.01 0.03
C THR A 75 4.11 10.99 -1.10
N VAL A 76 5.32 10.92 -1.63
CA VAL A 76 5.65 10.04 -2.75
C VAL A 76 6.34 8.79 -2.21
N ALA A 77 5.61 7.68 -2.20
CA ALA A 77 6.12 6.38 -1.78
C ALA A 77 6.55 5.53 -3.00
N ALA A 78 7.49 4.61 -2.78
CA ALA A 78 7.88 3.62 -3.78
C ALA A 78 8.36 2.32 -3.14
N LEU A 79 8.08 1.19 -3.81
CA LEU A 79 8.59 -0.11 -3.41
C LEU A 79 10.05 -0.28 -3.83
N VAL A 80 10.87 -0.79 -2.91
CA VAL A 80 12.28 -1.13 -3.16
C VAL A 80 12.52 -2.62 -2.89
N PRO A 81 13.07 -3.39 -3.84
CA PRO A 81 13.27 -4.83 -3.69
C PRO A 81 14.60 -5.20 -3.01
N ASN A 82 15.53 -4.25 -2.88
CA ASN A 82 16.89 -4.45 -2.40
C ASN A 82 17.64 -3.12 -2.23
N PHE A 83 18.89 -3.20 -1.77
CA PHE A 83 19.76 -2.05 -1.54
C PHE A 83 19.99 -1.18 -2.79
N MET A 84 20.15 -1.79 -3.97
CA MET A 84 20.32 -1.01 -5.21
C MET A 84 19.04 -0.26 -5.59
N GLY A 85 17.88 -0.91 -5.43
CA GLY A 85 16.57 -0.25 -5.61
C GLY A 85 16.38 0.92 -4.64
N ALA A 86 16.78 0.75 -3.39
CA ALA A 86 16.72 1.82 -2.39
C ALA A 86 17.61 3.02 -2.76
N LYS A 87 18.82 2.79 -3.22
CA LYS A 87 19.68 3.89 -3.72
C LYS A 87 19.03 4.64 -4.88
N ASN A 88 18.49 3.94 -5.85
CA ASN A 88 17.81 4.57 -6.99
C ASN A 88 16.57 5.35 -6.56
N ALA A 89 15.84 4.87 -5.55
CA ALA A 89 14.68 5.55 -4.98
C ALA A 89 15.10 6.86 -4.28
N ILE A 90 16.15 6.81 -3.48
CA ILE A 90 16.72 7.98 -2.80
C ILE A 90 17.22 9.01 -3.83
N ASP A 91 17.95 8.57 -4.85
CA ASP A 91 18.45 9.43 -5.93
C ASP A 91 17.29 10.07 -6.74
N ALA A 92 16.14 9.40 -6.82
CA ALA A 92 14.94 9.94 -7.45
C ALA A 92 14.18 10.93 -6.54
N GLY A 93 14.40 10.89 -5.23
CA GLY A 93 13.85 11.81 -4.24
C GLY A 93 12.52 11.36 -3.62
N VAL A 94 12.30 10.05 -3.43
CA VAL A 94 11.11 9.54 -2.73
C VAL A 94 11.04 10.05 -1.29
N ASP A 95 9.83 10.20 -0.76
CA ASP A 95 9.60 10.54 0.65
C ASP A 95 9.55 9.30 1.53
N LYS A 96 9.05 8.19 1.00
CA LYS A 96 8.89 6.92 1.71
C LYS A 96 9.32 5.75 0.83
N MET A 97 10.00 4.79 1.43
CA MET A 97 10.38 3.53 0.80
C MET A 97 9.74 2.37 1.53
N CYS A 98 9.11 1.46 0.78
CA CYS A 98 8.53 0.23 1.31
C CYS A 98 9.35 -0.97 0.85
N LEU A 99 9.87 -1.78 1.78
CA LEU A 99 10.56 -3.03 1.46
C LEU A 99 9.74 -4.22 1.96
N PRO A 100 9.24 -5.09 1.04
CA PRO A 100 8.46 -6.25 1.44
C PRO A 100 9.35 -7.39 1.96
N LEU A 101 8.96 -8.01 3.07
CA LEU A 101 9.46 -9.28 3.54
C LEU A 101 8.29 -10.24 3.71
N SER A 102 8.28 -11.34 2.94
CA SER A 102 7.23 -12.35 3.10
C SER A 102 7.50 -13.21 4.33
N VAL A 103 6.53 -13.29 5.24
CA VAL A 103 6.65 -14.15 6.44
C VAL A 103 6.76 -15.63 6.07
N SER A 104 6.07 -16.07 5.00
CA SER A 104 6.32 -17.36 4.35
C SER A 104 7.65 -17.32 3.60
N GLU A 105 8.64 -18.09 4.05
CA GLU A 105 9.96 -18.11 3.39
C GLU A 105 9.88 -18.71 1.99
N THR A 106 8.99 -19.67 1.76
CA THR A 106 8.73 -20.23 0.42
C THR A 106 8.22 -19.15 -0.53
N HIS A 107 7.31 -18.29 -0.04
CA HIS A 107 6.83 -17.16 -0.84
C HIS A 107 7.93 -16.11 -1.04
N SER A 108 8.78 -15.84 -0.04
CA SER A 108 9.93 -14.95 -0.18
C SER A 108 10.87 -15.41 -1.29
N LYS A 109 11.19 -16.71 -1.30
CA LYS A 109 12.01 -17.32 -2.37
C LYS A 109 11.34 -17.27 -3.74
N ALA A 110 10.01 -17.42 -3.82
CA ALA A 110 9.28 -17.33 -5.08
C ALA A 110 9.20 -15.89 -5.61
N ASN A 111 8.95 -14.91 -4.74
CA ASN A 111 8.72 -13.50 -5.09
C ASN A 111 10.02 -12.70 -5.22
N LEU A 112 10.87 -12.73 -4.20
CA LEU A 112 12.12 -11.95 -4.12
C LEU A 112 13.36 -12.76 -4.48
N ARG A 113 13.24 -14.10 -4.59
CA ARG A 113 14.37 -15.05 -4.75
C ARG A 113 15.38 -14.97 -3.60
N LYS A 114 14.90 -14.65 -2.39
CA LYS A 114 15.71 -14.45 -1.20
C LYS A 114 15.13 -15.21 -0.01
N THR A 115 16.03 -15.64 0.88
CA THR A 115 15.69 -16.09 2.23
C THR A 115 15.36 -14.91 3.14
N HIS A 116 14.81 -15.18 4.35
CA HIS A 116 14.60 -14.13 5.35
C HIS A 116 15.92 -13.43 5.73
N ASP A 117 16.99 -14.19 5.95
CA ASP A 117 18.29 -13.62 6.33
C ASP A 117 18.86 -12.70 5.24
N GLU A 118 18.70 -13.06 3.97
CA GLU A 118 19.12 -12.21 2.85
C GLU A 118 18.30 -10.91 2.76
N VAL A 119 16.99 -10.97 3.02
CA VAL A 119 16.15 -9.75 3.04
C VAL A 119 16.48 -8.88 4.25
N LEU A 120 16.68 -9.47 5.43
CA LEU A 120 17.08 -8.74 6.64
C LEU A 120 18.46 -8.08 6.49
N GLU A 121 19.39 -8.70 5.79
CA GLU A 121 20.68 -8.08 5.47
C GLU A 121 20.52 -6.87 4.52
N GLU A 122 19.61 -6.94 3.53
CA GLU A 122 19.27 -5.78 2.68
C GLU A 122 18.69 -4.62 3.52
N ILE A 123 17.76 -4.94 4.44
CA ILE A 123 17.18 -3.92 5.36
C ILE A 123 18.28 -3.23 6.14
N LYS A 124 19.19 -3.98 6.73
CA LYS A 124 20.33 -3.44 7.48
C LYS A 124 21.18 -2.50 6.62
N GLN A 125 21.56 -2.93 5.42
CA GLN A 125 22.38 -2.13 4.49
C GLN A 125 21.66 -0.84 4.09
N ILE A 126 20.35 -0.89 3.82
CA ILE A 126 19.53 0.27 3.49
C ILE A 126 19.50 1.25 4.69
N ALA A 127 19.17 0.76 5.87
CA ALA A 127 19.10 1.58 7.08
C ALA A 127 20.46 2.23 7.44
N GLU A 128 21.57 1.49 7.28
CA GLU A 128 22.91 2.04 7.45
C GLU A 128 23.21 3.12 6.41
N TYR A 129 22.81 2.92 5.15
CA TYR A 129 23.02 3.93 4.11
C TYR A 129 22.17 5.19 4.35
N ILE A 130 20.88 5.06 4.73
CA ILE A 130 20.03 6.21 5.07
C ILE A 130 20.67 7.07 6.19
N LYS A 131 21.31 6.44 7.18
CA LYS A 131 21.98 7.16 8.28
C LYS A 131 23.15 8.02 7.79
N THR A 132 23.75 7.72 6.64
CA THR A 132 24.84 8.52 6.05
C THR A 132 24.36 9.78 5.33
N LEU A 133 23.08 9.88 5.01
CA LEU A 133 22.49 11.01 4.31
C LEU A 133 22.22 12.18 5.24
N ASP A 134 22.12 13.39 4.70
CA ASP A 134 21.62 14.54 5.42
C ASP A 134 20.17 14.32 5.86
N LYS A 135 19.80 14.82 7.04
CA LYS A 135 18.45 14.56 7.61
C LYS A 135 17.29 14.96 6.68
N SER A 136 17.47 15.99 5.87
CA SER A 136 16.47 16.47 4.91
C SER A 136 16.34 15.59 3.66
N GLU A 137 17.27 14.67 3.45
CA GLU A 137 17.30 13.76 2.30
C GLU A 137 16.90 12.32 2.67
N ARG A 138 16.66 12.07 3.96
CA ARG A 138 16.29 10.73 4.45
C ARG A 138 14.82 10.46 4.16
N PRO A 139 14.51 9.47 3.32
CA PRO A 139 13.15 8.98 3.22
C PRO A 139 12.76 8.22 4.48
N GLU A 140 11.48 8.14 4.77
CA GLU A 140 10.91 7.17 5.68
C GLU A 140 11.12 5.75 5.15
N PHE A 141 11.46 4.80 6.01
CA PHE A 141 11.75 3.43 5.62
C PHE A 141 10.82 2.45 6.33
N GLU A 142 9.80 1.98 5.61
CA GLU A 142 8.85 0.99 6.07
C GLU A 142 9.28 -0.42 5.69
N GLY A 143 9.24 -1.33 6.66
CA GLY A 143 9.31 -2.77 6.44
C GLY A 143 7.93 -3.39 6.37
N ASN A 144 7.51 -3.93 5.21
CA ASN A 144 6.17 -4.50 5.03
C ASN A 144 6.18 -6.03 5.13
N LEU A 145 5.42 -6.59 6.09
CA LEU A 145 5.30 -8.03 6.32
C LEU A 145 4.22 -8.63 5.43
N SER A 146 4.61 -9.12 4.25
CA SER A 146 3.72 -9.81 3.32
C SER A 146 3.36 -11.21 3.81
N THR A 147 2.22 -11.75 3.36
CA THR A 147 1.69 -13.07 3.77
C THR A 147 1.47 -13.23 5.27
N ALA A 148 1.30 -12.15 6.02
CA ALA A 148 1.21 -12.16 7.48
C ALA A 148 0.03 -12.98 8.04
N PHE A 149 -1.02 -13.18 7.24
CA PHE A 149 -2.25 -13.88 7.64
C PHE A 149 -2.41 -15.24 7.00
N GLY A 150 -1.50 -15.60 6.10
CA GLY A 150 -1.51 -16.86 5.40
C GLY A 150 -0.88 -16.75 4.01
N CYS A 151 -0.49 -17.90 3.46
CA CYS A 151 0.23 -18.02 2.21
C CYS A 151 -0.44 -19.05 1.29
N THR A 152 -0.53 -18.76 -0.01
CA THR A 152 -1.07 -19.70 -1.00
C THR A 152 -0.16 -20.91 -1.25
N ILE A 153 1.11 -20.83 -0.88
CA ILE A 153 2.10 -21.89 -1.06
C ILE A 153 2.20 -22.76 0.23
N GLU A 154 2.37 -22.12 1.40
CA GLU A 154 2.56 -22.82 2.69
C GLU A 154 1.26 -23.02 3.47
N GLY A 155 0.20 -22.29 3.14
CA GLY A 155 -1.05 -22.28 3.87
C GLY A 155 -0.97 -21.40 5.12
N LYS A 156 -0.95 -22.03 6.31
CA LYS A 156 -0.95 -21.29 7.59
C LYS A 156 0.42 -20.68 7.87
N VAL A 157 0.41 -19.39 8.20
CA VAL A 157 1.59 -18.65 8.69
C VAL A 157 1.49 -18.49 10.22
N SER A 158 2.63 -18.58 10.90
CA SER A 158 2.71 -18.46 12.35
C SER A 158 2.72 -17.01 12.79
N GLU A 159 1.82 -16.60 13.68
CA GLU A 159 1.83 -15.26 14.29
C GLU A 159 3.15 -14.97 15.03
N LYS A 160 3.77 -16.01 15.62
CA LYS A 160 5.08 -15.88 16.27
C LYS A 160 6.16 -15.48 15.27
N ASP A 161 6.11 -16.00 14.04
CA ASP A 161 7.08 -15.66 13.02
C ASP A 161 6.86 -14.23 12.50
N VAL A 162 5.59 -13.79 12.36
CA VAL A 162 5.25 -12.39 12.04
C VAL A 162 5.85 -11.46 13.08
N ILE A 163 5.62 -11.72 14.37
CA ILE A 163 6.12 -10.89 15.47
C ILE A 163 7.65 -10.86 15.51
N SER A 164 8.28 -12.02 15.37
CA SER A 164 9.75 -12.13 15.39
C SER A 164 10.41 -11.38 14.23
N LEU A 165 9.83 -11.45 13.02
CA LEU A 165 10.35 -10.73 11.87
C LEU A 165 10.13 -9.22 11.98
N ALA A 166 8.96 -8.79 12.46
CA ALA A 166 8.69 -7.37 12.73
C ALA A 166 9.72 -6.78 13.71
N ALA A 167 9.96 -7.45 14.84
CA ALA A 167 10.95 -7.02 15.82
C ALA A 167 12.35 -6.88 15.22
N LYS A 168 12.77 -7.85 14.39
CA LYS A 168 14.06 -7.79 13.68
C LYS A 168 14.14 -6.64 12.70
N MET A 169 13.07 -6.36 11.93
CA MET A 169 13.05 -5.24 11.00
C MET A 169 13.22 -3.89 11.72
N MET A 170 12.53 -3.71 12.85
CA MET A 170 12.70 -2.53 13.70
C MET A 170 14.12 -2.42 14.29
N GLU A 171 14.66 -3.52 14.82
CA GLU A 171 16.03 -3.57 15.35
C GLU A 171 17.08 -3.20 14.30
N LEU A 172 16.87 -3.60 13.05
CA LEU A 172 17.77 -3.32 11.93
C LEU A 172 17.64 -1.89 11.39
N GLY A 173 16.57 -1.17 11.76
CA GLY A 173 16.45 0.26 11.51
C GLY A 173 15.38 0.67 10.51
N CYS A 174 14.33 -0.12 10.35
CA CYS A 174 13.09 0.39 9.79
C CYS A 174 12.49 1.43 10.75
N ASP A 175 11.87 2.47 10.21
CA ASP A 175 11.17 3.49 11.00
C ASP A 175 9.81 2.96 11.48
N GLU A 176 9.16 2.12 10.67
CA GLU A 176 7.91 1.44 11.00
C GLU A 176 7.82 0.07 10.30
N VAL A 177 6.85 -0.72 10.72
CA VAL A 177 6.46 -1.96 10.04
C VAL A 177 4.98 -1.89 9.63
N GLY A 178 4.67 -2.46 8.47
CA GLY A 178 3.31 -2.64 7.97
C GLY A 178 2.93 -4.13 7.92
N LEU A 179 1.63 -4.42 7.98
CA LEU A 179 1.09 -5.75 7.79
C LEU A 179 0.34 -5.87 6.47
N SER A 180 0.57 -6.96 5.74
CA SER A 180 -0.14 -7.24 4.49
C SER A 180 -0.89 -8.57 4.50
N ASP A 181 -2.19 -8.52 4.21
CA ASP A 181 -3.01 -9.68 3.86
C ASP A 181 -2.92 -9.96 2.35
N THR A 182 -1.71 -10.27 1.88
CA THR A 182 -1.35 -10.49 0.48
C THR A 182 -2.27 -11.49 -0.25
N THR A 183 -2.85 -12.42 0.48
CA THR A 183 -3.66 -13.52 -0.07
C THR A 183 -5.15 -13.39 0.21
N GLY A 184 -5.56 -12.38 0.95
CA GLY A 184 -6.94 -12.21 1.41
C GLY A 184 -7.42 -13.36 2.28
N TYR A 185 -6.56 -13.88 3.16
CA TYR A 185 -6.88 -14.98 4.09
C TYR A 185 -7.31 -14.48 5.46
N ALA A 186 -7.05 -13.22 5.77
CA ALA A 186 -7.39 -12.62 7.06
C ALA A 186 -8.91 -12.55 7.30
N ASN A 187 -9.25 -12.56 8.56
CA ASN A 187 -10.57 -12.19 9.05
C ASN A 187 -10.46 -11.19 10.21
N PRO A 188 -11.53 -10.42 10.54
CA PRO A 188 -11.47 -9.36 11.54
C PRO A 188 -10.92 -9.77 12.91
N THR A 189 -11.20 -10.99 13.36
CA THR A 189 -10.69 -11.50 14.64
C THR A 189 -9.17 -11.72 14.59
N GLN A 190 -8.65 -12.25 13.48
CA GLN A 190 -7.21 -12.41 13.28
C GLN A 190 -6.51 -11.05 13.20
N ILE A 191 -7.07 -10.11 12.44
CA ILE A 191 -6.54 -8.73 12.30
C ILE A 191 -6.35 -8.13 13.69
N LYS A 192 -7.42 -8.03 14.48
CA LYS A 192 -7.36 -7.45 15.82
C LYS A 192 -6.33 -8.10 16.71
N ARG A 193 -6.31 -9.44 16.72
CA ARG A 193 -5.38 -10.19 17.56
C ARG A 193 -3.93 -9.92 17.18
N LEU A 194 -3.59 -9.99 15.89
CA LEU A 194 -2.22 -9.83 15.43
C LEU A 194 -1.72 -8.40 15.63
N ILE A 195 -2.55 -7.39 15.37
CA ILE A 195 -2.21 -5.98 15.63
C ILE A 195 -1.87 -5.78 17.10
N ARG A 196 -2.71 -6.27 18.04
CA ARG A 196 -2.45 -6.15 19.47
C ARG A 196 -1.13 -6.78 19.88
N LEU A 197 -0.85 -7.99 19.39
CA LEU A 197 0.39 -8.69 19.69
C LEU A 197 1.62 -7.96 19.15
N LEU A 198 1.52 -7.44 17.91
CA LEU A 198 2.61 -6.68 17.30
C LEU A 198 2.86 -5.37 18.01
N LYS A 199 1.82 -4.59 18.33
CA LYS A 199 1.96 -3.33 19.07
C LYS A 199 2.61 -3.53 20.42
N GLN A 200 2.35 -4.64 21.09
CA GLN A 200 3.04 -5.02 22.35
C GLN A 200 4.55 -5.25 22.15
N GLU A 201 4.95 -5.75 20.98
CA GLU A 201 6.35 -6.06 20.68
C GLU A 201 7.11 -4.86 20.13
N VAL A 202 6.54 -4.19 19.12
CA VAL A 202 7.24 -3.11 18.40
C VAL A 202 6.89 -1.70 18.90
N GLY A 203 5.81 -1.55 19.67
CA GLY A 203 5.26 -0.27 20.13
C GLY A 203 4.13 0.25 19.23
N ASP A 204 3.22 1.02 19.83
CA ASP A 204 1.99 1.50 19.15
C ASP A 204 2.27 2.35 17.91
N ASN A 205 3.30 3.19 17.96
CA ASN A 205 3.64 4.13 16.90
C ASN A 205 4.45 3.52 15.75
N ASN A 206 4.88 2.28 15.90
CA ASN A 206 5.73 1.58 14.93
C ASN A 206 4.96 0.57 14.07
N LEU A 207 3.65 0.48 14.25
CA LEU A 207 2.73 -0.30 13.42
C LEU A 207 1.52 0.59 13.11
N THR A 208 1.57 1.30 11.99
CA THR A 208 0.55 2.28 11.60
C THR A 208 -0.21 1.90 10.35
N SER A 209 0.36 1.02 9.50
CA SER A 209 -0.15 0.72 8.17
C SER A 209 -0.67 -0.72 8.01
N MET A 210 -1.71 -0.86 7.18
CA MET A 210 -2.28 -2.13 6.77
C MET A 210 -2.56 -2.16 5.26
N HIS A 211 -2.03 -3.19 4.61
CA HIS A 211 -2.29 -3.51 3.21
C HIS A 211 -3.23 -4.72 3.11
N LEU A 212 -4.40 -4.52 2.53
CA LEU A 212 -5.49 -5.51 2.59
C LEU A 212 -5.99 -5.89 1.20
N HIS A 213 -6.12 -7.19 0.96
CA HIS A 213 -6.73 -7.72 -0.27
C HIS A 213 -8.17 -8.17 -0.04
N ASN A 214 -9.01 -7.91 -1.03
CA ASN A 214 -10.46 -8.22 -0.99
C ASN A 214 -10.83 -9.55 -1.64
N THR A 215 -9.87 -10.45 -1.82
CA THR A 215 -10.03 -11.74 -2.54
C THR A 215 -11.25 -12.56 -2.11
N ARG A 216 -11.65 -12.46 -0.84
CA ARG A 216 -12.83 -13.17 -0.28
C ARG A 216 -13.89 -12.23 0.25
N GLY A 217 -13.88 -10.97 -0.17
CA GLY A 217 -14.88 -9.99 0.22
C GLY A 217 -14.77 -9.52 1.67
N LEU A 218 -13.65 -9.77 2.37
CA LEU A 218 -13.44 -9.35 3.75
C LEU A 218 -12.57 -8.09 3.91
N GLY A 219 -12.11 -7.50 2.79
CA GLY A 219 -11.17 -6.39 2.83
C GLY A 219 -11.63 -5.21 3.67
N LEU A 220 -12.84 -4.66 3.42
CA LEU A 220 -13.37 -3.54 4.20
C LEU A 220 -13.69 -3.92 5.66
N ALA A 221 -14.15 -5.15 5.92
CA ALA A 221 -14.35 -5.62 7.29
C ALA A 221 -13.02 -5.70 8.06
N ASN A 222 -11.94 -6.12 7.39
CA ASN A 222 -10.60 -6.15 7.95
C ASN A 222 -10.04 -4.73 8.13
N ALA A 223 -10.33 -3.80 7.22
CA ALA A 223 -9.96 -2.39 7.36
C ALA A 223 -10.62 -1.77 8.61
N LEU A 224 -11.93 -1.97 8.79
CA LEU A 224 -12.63 -1.54 10.00
C LEU A 224 -12.00 -2.14 11.27
N ALA A 225 -11.72 -3.45 11.26
CA ALA A 225 -11.09 -4.12 12.39
C ALA A 225 -9.69 -3.57 12.71
N SER A 226 -8.95 -3.13 11.69
CA SER A 226 -7.63 -2.51 11.84
C SER A 226 -7.75 -1.12 12.49
N LEU A 227 -8.71 -0.30 12.07
CA LEU A 227 -8.98 1.02 12.65
C LEU A 227 -9.37 0.92 14.13
N GLU A 228 -10.18 -0.08 14.50
CA GLU A 228 -10.57 -0.31 15.90
C GLU A 228 -9.39 -0.70 16.81
N GLU A 229 -8.28 -1.15 16.24
CA GLU A 229 -7.02 -1.42 16.94
C GLU A 229 -5.99 -0.28 16.75
N GLY A 230 -6.42 0.88 16.25
CA GLY A 230 -5.59 2.08 16.17
C GLY A 230 -4.59 2.08 15.03
N ILE A 231 -4.88 1.39 13.92
CA ILE A 231 -4.20 1.61 12.64
C ILE A 231 -4.72 2.93 12.06
N THR A 232 -3.84 3.71 11.47
CA THR A 232 -4.16 5.05 10.94
C THR A 232 -3.88 5.18 9.45
N THR A 233 -3.21 4.21 8.84
CA THR A 233 -2.90 4.18 7.40
C THR A 233 -3.46 2.91 6.78
N LEU A 234 -4.24 3.06 5.72
CA LEU A 234 -4.83 1.95 4.98
C LEU A 234 -4.44 2.05 3.50
N ASP A 235 -3.76 1.02 3.00
CA ASP A 235 -3.48 0.90 1.57
C ASP A 235 -4.74 0.47 0.82
N SER A 236 -4.98 1.10 -0.31
CA SER A 236 -6.06 0.74 -1.22
C SER A 236 -5.68 1.06 -2.66
N SER A 237 -6.43 0.54 -3.61
CA SER A 237 -6.18 0.78 -5.04
C SER A 237 -7.44 1.28 -5.71
N LEU A 238 -7.31 2.35 -6.48
CA LEU A 238 -8.38 2.86 -7.34
C LEU A 238 -8.94 1.73 -8.21
N GLY A 239 -10.26 1.53 -8.16
CA GLY A 239 -10.91 0.43 -8.88
C GLY A 239 -10.46 -0.97 -8.45
N GLY A 240 -9.75 -1.11 -7.32
CA GLY A 240 -9.32 -2.41 -6.80
C GLY A 240 -8.31 -3.15 -7.68
N ILE A 241 -7.58 -2.44 -8.55
CA ILE A 241 -6.54 -3.06 -9.38
C ILE A 241 -5.44 -3.60 -8.47
N GLY A 242 -4.90 -4.77 -8.78
CA GLY A 242 -3.77 -5.33 -8.05
C GLY A 242 -4.08 -6.68 -7.42
N GLY A 243 -4.11 -7.73 -8.23
CA GLY A 243 -4.17 -9.12 -7.76
C GLY A 243 -2.78 -9.70 -7.55
N CYS A 244 -2.62 -10.59 -6.57
CA CYS A 244 -1.39 -11.34 -6.45
C CYS A 244 -1.33 -12.42 -7.55
N PRO A 245 -0.31 -12.46 -8.41
CA PRO A 245 -0.18 -13.48 -9.46
C PRO A 245 -0.07 -14.90 -8.90
N PHE A 246 0.31 -15.02 -7.62
CA PHE A 246 0.37 -16.29 -6.88
C PHE A 246 -0.94 -16.64 -6.15
N ALA A 247 -2.00 -15.85 -6.33
CA ALA A 247 -3.33 -16.08 -5.79
C ALA A 247 -4.37 -16.03 -6.92
N PRO A 248 -4.52 -17.11 -7.74
CA PRO A 248 -5.49 -17.14 -8.83
C PRO A 248 -6.90 -16.85 -8.34
N GLY A 249 -7.62 -15.94 -9.02
CA GLY A 249 -8.95 -15.49 -8.62
C GLY A 249 -8.97 -14.43 -7.50
N ALA A 250 -7.81 -13.87 -7.16
CA ALA A 250 -7.73 -12.72 -6.25
C ALA A 250 -8.29 -11.46 -6.94
N SER A 251 -9.28 -10.84 -6.33
CA SER A 251 -9.88 -9.57 -6.77
C SER A 251 -9.04 -8.36 -6.32
N GLY A 252 -7.74 -8.46 -6.23
CA GLY A 252 -6.88 -7.34 -5.93
C GLY A 252 -7.03 -6.68 -4.56
N ASN A 253 -6.50 -5.48 -4.45
CA ASN A 253 -6.56 -4.62 -3.27
C ASN A 253 -8.01 -4.25 -2.90
N ILE A 254 -8.21 -3.76 -1.67
CA ILE A 254 -9.46 -3.06 -1.35
C ILE A 254 -9.59 -1.84 -2.27
N VAL A 255 -10.83 -1.55 -2.66
CA VAL A 255 -11.14 -0.45 -3.58
C VAL A 255 -11.06 0.88 -2.86
N THR A 256 -10.28 1.84 -3.38
CA THR A 256 -10.10 3.15 -2.73
C THR A 256 -11.42 3.89 -2.59
N GLU A 257 -12.26 3.90 -3.61
CA GLU A 257 -13.56 4.58 -3.58
C GLU A 257 -14.50 3.98 -2.54
N ASP A 258 -14.51 2.65 -2.38
CA ASP A 258 -15.34 1.96 -1.39
C ASP A 258 -14.80 2.19 0.03
N LEU A 259 -13.46 2.22 0.20
CA LEU A 259 -12.82 2.55 1.47
C LEU A 259 -13.14 3.99 1.89
N VAL A 260 -12.96 4.97 0.99
CA VAL A 260 -13.25 6.38 1.27
C VAL A 260 -14.73 6.56 1.61
N PHE A 261 -15.64 5.92 0.86
CA PHE A 261 -17.07 5.95 1.17
C PHE A 261 -17.38 5.39 2.59
N MET A 262 -16.75 4.27 2.96
CA MET A 262 -16.91 3.69 4.30
C MET A 262 -16.42 4.65 5.38
N LEU A 263 -15.22 5.21 5.23
CA LEU A 263 -14.61 6.13 6.20
C LEU A 263 -15.43 7.40 6.37
N ASP A 264 -15.83 8.04 5.27
CA ASP A 264 -16.68 9.23 5.30
C ASP A 264 -18.03 8.93 5.95
N SER A 265 -18.66 7.79 5.65
CA SER A 265 -19.92 7.37 6.25
C SER A 265 -19.85 7.16 7.76
N MET A 266 -18.63 6.86 8.27
CA MET A 266 -18.32 6.75 9.70
C MET A 266 -17.96 8.11 10.33
N GLY A 267 -17.89 9.19 9.54
CA GLY A 267 -17.47 10.52 10.00
C GLY A 267 -15.96 10.66 10.19
N LEU A 268 -15.15 9.74 9.62
CA LEU A 268 -13.69 9.79 9.64
C LEU A 268 -13.17 10.59 8.45
N LYS A 269 -12.36 11.59 8.72
CA LYS A 269 -11.80 12.48 7.69
C LYS A 269 -10.61 11.84 6.99
N THR A 270 -10.69 11.73 5.69
CA THR A 270 -9.57 11.29 4.81
C THR A 270 -8.92 12.46 4.08
N GLY A 271 -9.63 13.55 3.93
CA GLY A 271 -9.25 14.70 3.10
C GLY A 271 -9.46 14.47 1.61
N ILE A 272 -10.12 13.38 1.21
CA ILE A 272 -10.34 13.00 -0.19
C ILE A 272 -11.76 13.38 -0.62
N ASP A 273 -11.90 14.11 -1.72
CA ASP A 273 -13.16 14.34 -2.40
C ASP A 273 -13.57 13.07 -3.18
N ILE A 274 -14.50 12.31 -2.63
CA ILE A 274 -14.99 11.07 -3.23
C ILE A 274 -15.60 11.29 -4.63
N LYS A 275 -16.20 12.46 -4.90
CA LYS A 275 -16.78 12.74 -6.22
C LYS A 275 -15.69 12.93 -7.26
N ALA A 276 -14.65 13.68 -6.90
CA ALA A 276 -13.46 13.82 -7.74
C ALA A 276 -12.78 12.47 -7.96
N LEU A 277 -12.66 11.65 -6.91
CA LEU A 277 -12.07 10.30 -7.01
C LEU A 277 -12.83 9.38 -7.98
N ILE A 278 -14.16 9.41 -7.97
CA ILE A 278 -15.00 8.66 -8.94
C ILE A 278 -14.72 9.12 -10.38
N GLU A 279 -14.49 10.40 -10.62
CA GLU A 279 -14.11 10.89 -11.96
C GLU A 279 -12.69 10.43 -12.35
N VAL A 280 -11.77 10.34 -11.38
CA VAL A 280 -10.44 9.75 -11.62
C VAL A 280 -10.58 8.29 -12.07
N ASN A 281 -11.42 7.49 -11.41
CA ASN A 281 -11.69 6.09 -11.79
C ASN A 281 -12.16 6.01 -13.26
N ARG A 282 -13.12 6.85 -13.66
CA ARG A 282 -13.62 6.90 -15.04
C ARG A 282 -12.51 7.23 -16.05
N MET A 283 -11.63 8.17 -15.69
CA MET A 283 -10.47 8.53 -16.52
C MET A 283 -9.50 7.33 -16.64
N VAL A 284 -9.15 6.68 -15.53
CA VAL A 284 -8.25 5.53 -15.52
C VAL A 284 -8.83 4.37 -16.35
N LYS A 285 -10.13 4.12 -16.26
CA LYS A 285 -10.81 3.13 -17.10
C LYS A 285 -10.63 3.39 -18.59
N THR A 286 -10.56 4.63 -19.04
CA THR A 286 -10.28 4.95 -20.46
C THR A 286 -8.84 4.66 -20.85
N CYS A 287 -7.90 4.69 -19.89
CA CYS A 287 -6.48 4.37 -20.12
C CYS A 287 -6.22 2.86 -20.05
N LEU A 288 -7.10 2.10 -19.38
CA LEU A 288 -7.02 0.66 -19.19
C LEU A 288 -8.32 -0.03 -19.66
N PRO A 289 -8.69 0.07 -20.96
CA PRO A 289 -9.98 -0.40 -21.44
C PRO A 289 -10.18 -1.91 -21.30
N ASP A 290 -9.10 -2.69 -21.35
CA ASP A 290 -9.11 -4.15 -21.29
C ASP A 290 -8.99 -4.68 -19.84
N GLU A 291 -8.70 -3.80 -18.86
CA GLU A 291 -8.61 -4.21 -17.47
C GLU A 291 -9.95 -4.03 -16.74
N GLU A 292 -10.26 -4.94 -15.84
CA GLU A 292 -11.47 -4.85 -15.02
C GLU A 292 -11.19 -3.94 -13.81
N LEU A 293 -12.01 -2.89 -13.64
CA LEU A 293 -12.04 -2.07 -12.43
C LEU A 293 -13.27 -2.45 -11.62
N TYR A 294 -13.08 -2.59 -10.31
CA TYR A 294 -14.12 -2.96 -9.36
C TYR A 294 -14.52 -1.73 -8.53
N GLY A 295 -15.66 -1.79 -7.86
CA GLY A 295 -16.06 -0.78 -6.90
C GLY A 295 -17.56 -0.61 -6.82
N PHE A 296 -18.14 -0.95 -5.67
CA PHE A 296 -19.58 -0.81 -5.45
C PHE A 296 -20.01 0.66 -5.45
N THR A 297 -19.17 1.55 -4.94
CA THR A 297 -19.45 2.99 -4.86
C THR A 297 -19.47 3.64 -6.24
N VAL A 298 -18.57 3.23 -7.13
CA VAL A 298 -18.54 3.72 -8.53
C VAL A 298 -19.77 3.23 -9.29
N ASP A 299 -20.13 1.94 -9.13
CA ASP A 299 -21.23 1.32 -9.86
C ASP A 299 -22.62 1.81 -9.40
N SER A 300 -22.80 1.95 -8.08
CA SER A 300 -24.08 2.33 -7.50
C SER A 300 -24.28 3.84 -7.40
N GLY A 301 -23.20 4.62 -7.43
CA GLY A 301 -23.19 6.05 -7.13
C GLY A 301 -23.37 6.34 -5.65
N LEU A 302 -23.21 7.62 -5.31
CA LEU A 302 -23.39 8.07 -3.93
C LEU A 302 -24.88 8.14 -3.56
N PRO A 303 -25.25 7.84 -2.28
CA PRO A 303 -26.61 7.93 -1.81
C PRO A 303 -27.22 9.32 -2.00
N LYS A 304 -28.54 9.39 -2.23
CA LYS A 304 -29.24 10.67 -2.33
C LYS A 304 -29.12 11.45 -1.02
N GLY A 305 -28.58 12.66 -1.10
CA GLY A 305 -28.36 13.51 0.08
C GLY A 305 -27.01 13.27 0.77
N TYR A 306 -26.11 12.51 0.13
CA TYR A 306 -24.74 12.38 0.62
C TYR A 306 -24.04 13.74 0.71
N THR A 307 -23.44 14.02 1.85
CA THR A 307 -22.61 15.20 2.13
C THR A 307 -21.26 14.76 2.68
N GLU A 308 -20.22 15.50 2.38
CA GLU A 308 -18.91 15.26 2.99
C GLU A 308 -19.00 15.31 4.52
N GLY A 309 -18.31 14.38 5.19
CA GLY A 309 -18.31 14.28 6.66
C GLY A 309 -19.36 13.37 7.27
N GLY A 310 -20.03 12.59 6.46
CA GLY A 310 -20.86 11.48 6.92
C GLY A 310 -22.33 11.56 6.53
N TRP A 311 -22.85 10.43 6.09
CA TRP A 311 -24.26 10.19 5.91
C TRP A 311 -24.87 9.86 7.28
N GLY A 312 -25.54 10.84 7.90
CA GLY A 312 -26.25 10.65 9.16
C GLY A 312 -25.55 11.19 10.42
N ALA A 313 -24.53 12.01 10.30
CA ALA A 313 -24.03 12.82 11.40
C ALA A 313 -25.02 13.97 11.66
N ASN A 314 -26.05 13.70 12.48
CA ASN A 314 -26.91 14.69 13.16
C ASN A 314 -26.82 14.46 14.65
#